data_731ad4565565453f0d5cfc78bcc166b3
#
_entry.id   731ad4565565453f0d5cfc78bcc166b3
#
_cell.length_a   1.000
_cell.length_b   1.000
_cell.length_c   1.000
_cell.angle_alpha   90.00
_cell.angle_beta   90.00
_cell.angle_gamma   90.00
#
_symmetry.space_group_name_H-M   'P 1'
#
loop_
_entity.id
_entity.type
_entity.pdbx_description
1 polymer ?
#
loop_
_entity_poly.entity_id
_entity_poly.type
_entity_poly.pdbx_seq_one_letter_code
_entity_poly.pdbx_strand_id
1 'polypeptide(L)'
;MFFWIAVTMLAFAGNSILTRLAFAETAIAPGYFVLLRLGSGAAVLVLLTARQKSVGSLRGPKRLSSTLGLSFYMLGFSYAYTKLDTGVGALILFGVVQIAMFGAAVFAKEQLPLYRVTGASIAFGGLCYLLAPTASVIMGPLAVCLMVLAGLGWGWDSLVGRKAGPSLPATAASFALSLPLCAAVVWFSTSAT
;
A
#
# COMPACT_ATOMS: atom_id res chain seq x y z
N MET A 1 -16.00 -13.16 11.94
CA MET A 1 -14.65 -12.55 11.97
C MET A 1 -13.71 -13.21 10.95
N PHE A 2 -13.48 -14.53 11.00
CA PHE A 2 -12.57 -15.26 10.09
C PHE A 2 -12.91 -15.10 8.60
N PHE A 3 -14.20 -15.11 8.24
CA PHE A 3 -14.64 -14.90 6.86
C PHE A 3 -14.14 -13.57 6.27
N TRP A 4 -14.29 -12.46 6.99
CA TRP A 4 -13.83 -11.15 6.52
C TRP A 4 -12.30 -11.05 6.42
N ILE A 5 -11.58 -11.73 7.31
CA ILE A 5 -10.11 -11.83 7.23
C ILE A 5 -9.72 -12.57 5.96
N ALA A 6 -10.33 -13.72 5.68
CA ALA A 6 -10.06 -14.51 4.48
C ALA A 6 -10.34 -13.69 3.20
N VAL A 7 -11.49 -13.02 3.12
CA VAL A 7 -11.84 -12.14 1.98
C VAL A 7 -10.81 -11.04 1.79
N THR A 8 -10.36 -10.41 2.88
CA THR A 8 -9.34 -9.36 2.82
C THR A 8 -7.99 -9.89 2.32
N MET A 9 -7.58 -11.06 2.81
CA MET A 9 -6.33 -11.69 2.36
C MET A 9 -6.38 -12.08 0.88
N LEU A 10 -7.51 -12.63 0.42
CA LEU A 10 -7.73 -12.92 -1.00
C LEU A 10 -7.71 -11.65 -1.85
N ALA A 11 -8.31 -10.57 -1.38
CA ALA A 11 -8.28 -9.28 -2.07
C ALA A 11 -6.85 -8.72 -2.18
N PHE A 12 -6.03 -8.84 -1.13
CA PHE A 12 -4.62 -8.42 -1.18
C PHE A 12 -3.78 -9.29 -2.11
N ALA A 13 -3.95 -10.60 -2.05
CA ALA A 13 -3.28 -11.52 -2.98
C ALA A 13 -3.69 -11.22 -4.43
N GLY A 14 -4.99 -11.08 -4.69
CA GLY A 14 -5.52 -10.70 -6.00
C GLY A 14 -4.97 -9.37 -6.50
N ASN A 15 -4.86 -8.36 -5.63
CA ASN A 15 -4.27 -7.07 -6.00
C ASN A 15 -2.82 -7.21 -6.51
N SER A 16 -1.99 -8.02 -5.85
CA SER A 16 -0.60 -8.26 -6.26
C SER A 16 -0.54 -9.04 -7.58
N ILE A 17 -1.33 -10.11 -7.71
CA ILE A 17 -1.40 -10.93 -8.93
C ILE A 17 -1.88 -10.09 -10.12
N LEU A 18 -2.99 -9.38 -9.99
CA LEU A 18 -3.56 -8.56 -11.06
C LEU A 18 -2.60 -7.44 -11.49
N THR A 19 -1.89 -6.83 -10.55
CA THR A 19 -0.88 -5.81 -10.87
C THR A 19 0.25 -6.42 -11.69
N ARG A 20 0.75 -7.58 -11.29
CA ARG A 20 1.84 -8.25 -12.03
C ARG A 20 1.39 -8.70 -13.41
N LEU A 21 0.18 -9.26 -13.54
CA LEU A 21 -0.40 -9.65 -14.84
C LEU A 21 -0.58 -8.43 -15.76
N ALA A 22 -1.06 -7.32 -15.22
CA ALA A 22 -1.19 -6.09 -16.00
C ALA A 22 0.14 -5.67 -16.63
N PHE A 23 1.25 -5.75 -15.91
CA PHE A 23 2.57 -5.41 -16.44
C PHE A 23 3.21 -6.50 -17.30
N ALA A 24 2.81 -7.76 -17.12
CA ALA A 24 3.33 -8.88 -17.92
C ALA A 24 2.63 -8.99 -19.29
N GLU A 25 1.32 -8.72 -19.33
CA GLU A 25 0.50 -8.95 -20.53
C GLU A 25 0.18 -7.69 -21.31
N THR A 26 0.35 -6.50 -20.68
CA THR A 26 0.08 -5.23 -21.35
C THR A 26 1.32 -4.32 -21.33
N ALA A 27 1.48 -3.53 -22.37
CA ALA A 27 2.54 -2.52 -22.44
C ALA A 27 2.19 -1.25 -21.67
N ILE A 28 1.36 -1.33 -20.61
CA ILE A 28 0.95 -0.16 -19.85
C ILE A 28 2.12 0.40 -19.04
N ALA A 29 2.38 1.68 -19.19
CA ALA A 29 3.39 2.33 -18.36
C ALA A 29 2.95 2.39 -16.88
N PRO A 30 3.88 2.14 -15.91
CA PRO A 30 3.54 2.08 -14.48
C PRO A 30 2.83 3.33 -13.97
N GLY A 31 3.20 4.51 -14.47
CA GLY A 31 2.57 5.78 -14.12
C GLY A 31 1.09 5.82 -14.49
N TYR A 32 0.73 5.43 -15.72
CA TYR A 32 -0.67 5.37 -16.14
C TYR A 32 -1.45 4.34 -15.33
N PHE A 33 -0.84 3.20 -15.00
CA PHE A 33 -1.46 2.20 -14.14
C PHE A 33 -1.78 2.76 -12.74
N VAL A 34 -0.87 3.54 -12.14
CA VAL A 34 -1.13 4.24 -10.87
C VAL A 34 -2.34 5.16 -10.98
N LEU A 35 -2.40 5.98 -12.05
CA LEU A 35 -3.50 6.92 -12.24
C LEU A 35 -4.84 6.21 -12.43
N LEU A 36 -4.88 5.12 -13.18
CA LEU A 36 -6.09 4.30 -13.34
C LEU A 36 -6.55 3.69 -12.01
N ARG A 37 -5.62 3.13 -11.21
CA ARG A 37 -5.93 2.57 -9.88
C ARG A 37 -6.46 3.63 -8.93
N LEU A 38 -5.78 4.79 -8.85
CA LEU A 38 -6.20 5.88 -7.98
C LEU A 38 -7.53 6.46 -8.44
N GLY A 39 -7.71 6.69 -9.74
CA GLY A 39 -8.92 7.25 -10.31
C GLY A 39 -10.14 6.35 -10.11
N SER A 40 -10.02 5.06 -10.43
CA SER A 40 -11.10 4.09 -10.22
C SER A 40 -11.42 3.91 -8.74
N GLY A 41 -10.39 3.78 -7.88
CA GLY A 41 -10.57 3.69 -6.43
C GLY A 41 -11.22 4.93 -5.84
N ALA A 42 -10.78 6.14 -6.23
CA ALA A 42 -11.37 7.39 -5.80
C ALA A 42 -12.84 7.50 -6.23
N ALA A 43 -13.18 7.15 -7.48
CA ALA A 43 -14.54 7.20 -7.99
C ALA A 43 -15.48 6.29 -7.18
N VAL A 44 -15.08 5.04 -6.94
CA VAL A 44 -15.86 4.09 -6.13
C VAL A 44 -16.02 4.56 -4.69
N LEU A 45 -14.93 4.99 -4.05
CA LEU A 45 -14.95 5.44 -2.65
C LEU A 45 -15.79 6.72 -2.48
N VAL A 46 -15.69 7.68 -3.39
CA VAL A 46 -16.51 8.90 -3.37
C VAL A 46 -17.98 8.56 -3.57
N LEU A 47 -18.32 7.67 -4.50
CA LEU A 47 -19.70 7.23 -4.72
C LEU A 47 -20.28 6.55 -3.47
N LEU A 48 -19.52 5.66 -2.82
CA LEU A 48 -19.95 5.01 -1.59
C LEU A 48 -20.12 6.00 -0.44
N THR A 49 -19.22 6.98 -0.32
CA THR A 49 -19.28 8.03 0.70
C THR A 49 -20.47 8.96 0.48
N ALA A 50 -20.74 9.32 -0.76
CA ALA A 50 -21.90 10.16 -1.12
C ALA A 50 -23.22 9.46 -0.77
N ARG A 51 -23.33 8.16 -1.00
CA ARG A 51 -24.51 7.38 -0.60
C ARG A 51 -24.72 7.34 0.92
N GLN A 52 -23.65 7.34 1.69
CA GLN A 52 -23.71 7.34 3.16
C GLN A 52 -23.93 8.74 3.76
N LYS A 53 -24.09 9.81 2.93
CA LYS A 53 -24.17 11.21 3.35
C LYS A 53 -23.07 11.65 4.31
N SER A 54 -21.93 10.96 4.27
CA SER A 54 -20.78 11.19 5.13
C SER A 54 -19.63 11.78 4.32
N VAL A 55 -19.69 13.09 4.09
CA VAL A 55 -18.60 13.78 3.38
C VAL A 55 -17.52 14.13 4.41
N GLY A 56 -16.40 13.38 4.36
CA GLY A 56 -15.24 13.69 5.18
C GLY A 56 -14.58 14.99 4.74
N SER A 57 -14.09 15.77 5.69
CA SER A 57 -13.29 16.96 5.37
C SER A 57 -12.07 16.60 4.54
N LEU A 58 -11.88 17.25 3.38
CA LEU A 58 -10.70 17.11 2.54
C LEU A 58 -9.48 17.85 3.13
N ARG A 59 -9.67 18.66 4.18
CA ARG A 59 -8.65 19.53 4.76
C ARG A 59 -8.18 19.03 6.12
N GLY A 60 -6.90 19.24 6.40
CA GLY A 60 -6.26 18.97 7.69
C GLY A 60 -4.88 18.31 7.55
N PRO A 61 -3.98 18.51 8.52
CA PRO A 61 -2.60 18.00 8.43
C PRO A 61 -2.52 16.47 8.36
N LYS A 62 -3.46 15.77 9.00
CA LYS A 62 -3.54 14.30 8.93
C LYS A 62 -3.90 13.82 7.52
N ARG A 63 -4.70 14.58 6.76
CA ARG A 63 -5.07 14.23 5.38
C ARG A 63 -3.87 14.31 4.44
N LEU A 64 -3.11 15.39 4.52
CA LEU A 64 -1.90 15.54 3.70
C LEU A 64 -0.89 14.42 4.00
N SER A 65 -0.70 14.11 5.28
CA SER A 65 0.19 13.04 5.71
C SER A 65 -0.25 11.65 5.19
N SER A 66 -1.54 11.33 5.25
CA SER A 66 -2.12 10.10 4.70
C SER A 66 -2.01 10.07 3.17
N THR A 67 -2.28 11.19 2.50
CA THR A 67 -2.13 11.34 1.04
C THR A 67 -0.71 11.05 0.59
N LEU A 68 0.30 11.58 1.28
CA LEU A 68 1.71 11.31 0.98
C LEU A 68 2.05 9.83 1.16
N GLY A 69 1.63 9.22 2.28
CA GLY A 69 1.82 7.79 2.53
C GLY A 69 1.20 6.93 1.44
N LEU A 70 -0.04 7.22 1.05
CA LEU A 70 -0.73 6.51 -0.03
C LEU A 70 -0.06 6.71 -1.38
N SER A 71 0.45 7.92 -1.67
CA SER A 71 1.16 8.20 -2.93
C SER A 71 2.47 7.42 -3.02
N PHE A 72 3.27 7.37 -1.93
CA PHE A 72 4.48 6.54 -1.87
C PHE A 72 4.16 5.06 -2.06
N TYR A 73 3.07 4.57 -1.43
CA TYR A 73 2.61 3.21 -1.64
C TYR A 73 2.26 2.96 -3.10
N MET A 74 1.42 3.78 -3.71
CA MET A 74 0.92 3.56 -5.08
C MET A 74 2.03 3.62 -6.13
N LEU A 75 2.91 4.62 -6.05
CA LEU A 75 4.04 4.76 -6.95
C LEU A 75 5.06 3.63 -6.73
N GLY A 76 5.56 3.48 -5.51
CA GLY A 76 6.57 2.48 -5.18
C GLY A 76 6.14 1.07 -5.55
N PHE A 77 4.91 0.69 -5.18
CA PHE A 77 4.32 -0.62 -5.50
C PHE A 77 4.23 -0.88 -7.01
N SER A 78 3.71 0.08 -7.78
CA SER A 78 3.50 -0.11 -9.21
C SER A 78 4.83 -0.18 -9.98
N TYR A 79 5.77 0.70 -9.66
CA TYR A 79 7.10 0.67 -10.30
C TYR A 79 7.93 -0.55 -9.87
N ALA A 80 7.81 -1.01 -8.62
CA ALA A 80 8.50 -2.21 -8.16
C ALA A 80 8.02 -3.48 -8.90
N TYR A 81 6.72 -3.61 -9.12
CA TYR A 81 6.14 -4.79 -9.81
C TYR A 81 6.44 -4.87 -11.30
N THR A 82 7.05 -3.88 -11.90
CA THR A 82 7.61 -4.02 -13.25
C THR A 82 8.80 -5.01 -13.29
N LYS A 83 9.48 -5.20 -12.16
CA LYS A 83 10.72 -6.00 -12.04
C LYS A 83 10.65 -7.11 -11.00
N LEU A 84 9.77 -7.02 -10.00
CA LEU A 84 9.62 -8.03 -8.96
C LEU A 84 8.53 -9.04 -9.30
N ASP A 85 8.79 -10.30 -8.95
CA ASP A 85 7.76 -11.33 -8.98
C ASP A 85 6.70 -11.11 -7.91
N THR A 86 5.48 -11.60 -8.17
CA THR A 86 4.30 -11.38 -7.32
C THR A 86 4.55 -11.81 -5.88
N GLY A 87 5.10 -12.99 -5.67
CA GLY A 87 5.36 -13.54 -4.34
C GLY A 87 6.38 -12.70 -3.58
N VAL A 88 7.54 -12.43 -4.21
CA VAL A 88 8.64 -11.65 -3.61
C VAL A 88 8.19 -10.23 -3.27
N GLY A 89 7.51 -9.57 -4.21
CA GLY A 89 6.99 -8.21 -3.99
C GLY A 89 6.01 -8.15 -2.82
N ALA A 90 5.06 -9.09 -2.75
CA ALA A 90 4.10 -9.17 -1.65
C ALA A 90 4.80 -9.43 -0.30
N LEU A 91 5.79 -10.33 -0.28
CA LEU A 91 6.54 -10.67 0.93
C LEU A 91 7.32 -9.45 1.48
N ILE A 92 8.02 -8.72 0.61
CA ILE A 92 8.74 -7.50 1.01
C ILE A 92 7.75 -6.45 1.52
N LEU A 93 6.67 -6.20 0.78
CA LEU A 93 5.66 -5.22 1.16
C LEU A 93 5.07 -5.49 2.54
N PHE A 94 4.54 -6.69 2.76
CA PHE A 94 3.90 -7.06 4.02
C PHE A 94 4.90 -7.12 5.17
N GLY A 95 6.14 -7.59 4.93
CA GLY A 95 7.20 -7.56 5.92
C GLY A 95 7.50 -6.14 6.40
N VAL A 96 7.68 -5.21 5.47
CA VAL A 96 7.95 -3.80 5.80
C VAL A 96 6.78 -3.15 6.50
N VAL A 97 5.54 -3.36 6.04
CA VAL A 97 4.33 -2.86 6.71
C VAL A 97 4.26 -3.38 8.15
N GLN A 98 4.52 -4.67 8.36
CA GLN A 98 4.50 -5.27 9.68
C GLN A 98 5.55 -4.66 10.60
N ILE A 99 6.79 -4.50 10.13
CA ILE A 99 7.87 -3.86 10.89
C ILE A 99 7.51 -2.41 11.21
N ALA A 100 7.00 -1.65 10.25
CA ALA A 100 6.61 -0.25 10.44
C ALA A 100 5.50 -0.11 11.49
N MET A 101 4.47 -0.94 11.43
CA MET A 101 3.34 -0.88 12.37
C MET A 101 3.74 -1.33 13.79
N PHE A 102 4.56 -2.39 13.90
CA PHE A 102 5.08 -2.83 15.20
C PHE A 102 6.04 -1.81 15.80
N GLY A 103 6.97 -1.29 14.99
CA GLY A 103 7.89 -0.24 15.39
C GLY A 103 7.13 0.99 15.93
N ALA A 104 6.10 1.44 15.21
CA ALA A 104 5.26 2.55 15.66
C ALA A 104 4.56 2.27 17.00
N ALA A 105 4.06 1.05 17.21
CA ALA A 105 3.42 0.67 18.48
C ALA A 105 4.42 0.66 19.64
N VAL A 106 5.64 0.16 19.43
CA VAL A 106 6.73 0.19 20.42
C VAL A 106 7.13 1.64 20.75
N PHE A 107 7.35 2.49 19.73
CA PHE A 107 7.67 3.90 19.94
C PHE A 107 6.54 4.68 20.65
N ALA A 108 5.29 4.33 20.38
CA ALA A 108 4.12 4.89 21.05
C ALA A 108 3.92 4.34 22.48
N LYS A 109 4.79 3.42 22.93
CA LYS A 109 4.66 2.73 24.23
C LYS A 109 3.28 2.05 24.41
N GLU A 110 2.67 1.59 23.32
CA GLU A 110 1.43 0.83 23.37
C GLU A 110 1.68 -0.50 24.11
N GLN A 111 0.75 -0.88 24.98
CA GLN A 111 0.81 -2.21 25.60
C GLN A 111 0.56 -3.26 24.51
N LEU A 112 1.59 -4.01 24.17
CA LEU A 112 1.51 -5.09 23.20
C LEU A 112 1.25 -6.41 23.96
N PRO A 113 0.04 -6.96 23.91
CA PRO A 113 -0.25 -8.23 24.57
C PRO A 113 0.56 -9.35 23.90
N LEU A 114 1.00 -10.32 24.71
CA LEU A 114 1.92 -11.38 24.29
C LEU A 114 1.44 -12.12 23.02
N TYR A 115 0.14 -12.37 22.90
CA TYR A 115 -0.43 -13.05 21.72
C TYR A 115 -0.24 -12.27 20.41
N ARG A 116 -0.17 -10.92 20.47
CA ARG A 116 0.15 -10.10 19.28
C ARG A 116 1.61 -10.21 18.90
N VAL A 117 2.49 -10.20 19.87
CA VAL A 117 3.93 -10.34 19.65
C VAL A 117 4.24 -11.72 19.08
N THR A 118 3.71 -12.78 19.69
CA THR A 118 3.92 -14.16 19.20
C THR A 118 3.35 -14.36 17.79
N GLY A 119 2.12 -13.89 17.53
CA GLY A 119 1.51 -13.97 16.20
C GLY A 119 2.33 -13.24 15.13
N ALA A 120 2.83 -12.04 15.45
CA ALA A 120 3.68 -11.29 14.54
C ALA A 120 5.03 -11.96 14.30
N SER A 121 5.65 -12.54 15.34
CA SER A 121 6.91 -13.27 15.21
C SER A 121 6.76 -14.52 14.33
N ILE A 122 5.66 -15.27 14.50
CA ILE A 122 5.36 -16.43 13.66
C ILE A 122 5.14 -15.99 12.20
N ALA A 123 4.35 -14.94 11.97
CA ALA A 123 4.11 -14.41 10.63
C ALA A 123 5.41 -13.93 9.96
N PHE A 124 6.26 -13.21 10.70
CA PHE A 124 7.53 -12.73 10.21
C PHE A 124 8.53 -13.86 9.94
N GLY A 125 8.57 -14.86 10.82
CA GLY A 125 9.38 -16.07 10.63
C GLY A 125 8.94 -16.85 9.38
N GLY A 126 7.64 -17.03 9.17
CA GLY A 126 7.09 -17.62 7.95
C GLY A 126 7.46 -16.83 6.70
N LEU A 127 7.43 -15.49 6.77
CA LEU A 127 7.85 -14.61 5.70
C LEU A 127 9.34 -14.79 5.35
N CYS A 128 10.21 -14.82 6.36
CA CYS A 128 11.64 -15.06 6.18
C CYS A 128 11.91 -16.45 5.57
N TYR A 129 11.19 -17.48 6.03
CA TYR A 129 11.29 -18.83 5.49
C TYR A 129 10.89 -18.88 4.00
N LEU A 130 9.83 -18.20 3.61
CA LEU A 130 9.39 -18.13 2.22
C LEU A 130 10.33 -17.32 1.33
N LEU A 131 11.04 -16.31 1.86
CA LEU A 131 12.01 -15.51 1.12
C LEU A 131 13.38 -16.23 0.98
N ALA A 132 13.72 -17.11 1.90
CA ALA A 132 15.02 -17.76 1.91
C ALA A 132 15.41 -18.48 0.60
N PRO A 133 14.50 -19.23 -0.07
CA PRO A 133 14.80 -19.86 -1.35
C PRO A 133 14.94 -18.87 -2.52
N THR A 134 14.33 -17.70 -2.41
CA THR A 134 14.28 -16.67 -3.48
C THR A 134 15.49 -15.73 -3.42
N ALA A 135 16.33 -15.84 -2.41
CA ALA A 135 17.55 -15.02 -2.29
C ALA A 135 18.56 -15.23 -3.43
N SER A 136 18.42 -16.31 -4.22
CA SER A 136 19.23 -16.57 -5.42
C SER A 136 18.75 -15.83 -6.66
N VAL A 137 17.53 -15.22 -6.65
CA VAL A 137 17.04 -14.39 -7.75
C VAL A 137 17.71 -13.03 -7.66
N ILE A 138 18.39 -12.63 -8.73
CA ILE A 138 19.00 -11.28 -8.84
C ILE A 138 17.88 -10.25 -8.84
N MET A 139 17.52 -9.79 -7.66
CA MET A 139 16.55 -8.72 -7.48
C MET A 139 17.22 -7.38 -7.81
N GLY A 140 16.64 -6.63 -8.72
CA GLY A 140 17.12 -5.27 -8.98
C GLY A 140 17.01 -4.43 -7.69
N PRO A 141 18.11 -3.86 -7.16
CA PRO A 141 18.09 -3.16 -5.87
C PRO A 141 17.09 -1.99 -5.85
N LEU A 142 16.91 -1.32 -6.97
CA LEU A 142 15.93 -0.25 -7.11
C LEU A 142 14.49 -0.75 -6.90
N ALA A 143 14.13 -1.91 -7.46
CA ALA A 143 12.78 -2.46 -7.31
C ALA A 143 12.50 -2.87 -5.86
N VAL A 144 13.49 -3.41 -5.16
CA VAL A 144 13.40 -3.71 -3.72
C VAL A 144 13.22 -2.42 -2.91
N CYS A 145 14.03 -1.39 -3.17
CA CYS A 145 13.91 -0.09 -2.50
C CYS A 145 12.54 0.55 -2.72
N LEU A 146 12.00 0.49 -3.94
CA LEU A 146 10.67 0.98 -4.26
C LEU A 146 9.57 0.22 -3.52
N MET A 147 9.71 -1.12 -3.38
CA MET A 147 8.76 -1.92 -2.62
C MET A 147 8.85 -1.66 -1.11
N VAL A 148 10.05 -1.43 -0.58
CA VAL A 148 10.24 -1.00 0.82
C VAL A 148 9.58 0.37 1.05
N LEU A 149 9.80 1.33 0.16
CA LEU A 149 9.16 2.64 0.22
C LEU A 149 7.63 2.52 0.17
N ALA A 150 7.10 1.62 -0.67
CA ALA A 150 5.67 1.32 -0.73
C ALA A 150 5.15 0.76 0.60
N GLY A 151 5.87 -0.16 1.22
CA GLY A 151 5.52 -0.73 2.53
C GLY A 151 5.52 0.32 3.65
N LEU A 152 6.53 1.18 3.68
CA LEU A 152 6.59 2.31 4.63
C LEU A 152 5.44 3.30 4.41
N GLY A 153 5.15 3.63 3.16
CA GLY A 153 4.04 4.51 2.79
C GLY A 153 2.69 3.95 3.24
N TRP A 154 2.44 2.67 3.00
CA TRP A 154 1.20 2.02 3.44
C TRP A 154 1.12 1.90 4.96
N GLY A 155 2.21 1.52 5.63
CA GLY A 155 2.28 1.49 7.09
C GLY A 155 1.97 2.87 7.69
N TRP A 156 2.55 3.91 7.13
CA TRP A 156 2.30 5.30 7.54
C TRP A 156 0.84 5.72 7.33
N ASP A 157 0.28 5.50 6.13
CA ASP A 157 -1.13 5.79 5.83
C ASP A 157 -2.07 5.07 6.80
N SER A 158 -1.80 3.80 7.11
CA SER A 158 -2.57 3.00 8.07
C SER A 158 -2.51 3.56 9.49
N LEU A 159 -1.34 4.03 9.93
CA LEU A 159 -1.15 4.62 11.27
C LEU A 159 -1.88 5.96 11.40
N VAL A 160 -1.79 6.81 10.38
CA VAL A 160 -2.50 8.10 10.34
C VAL A 160 -4.00 7.87 10.22
N GLY A 161 -4.42 6.92 9.39
CA GLY A 161 -5.82 6.56 9.16
C GLY A 161 -6.54 6.11 10.43
N ARG A 162 -5.88 5.36 11.32
CA ARG A 162 -6.44 4.97 12.63
C ARG A 162 -6.90 6.16 13.49
N LYS A 163 -6.27 7.32 13.29
CA LYS A 163 -6.55 8.55 14.07
C LYS A 163 -7.39 9.58 13.30
N ALA A 164 -7.84 9.26 12.10
CA ALA A 164 -8.44 10.23 11.16
C ALA A 164 -9.98 10.30 11.18
N GLY A 165 -10.65 9.55 12.06
CA GLY A 165 -12.12 9.47 12.14
C GLY A 165 -12.71 8.37 11.26
N PRO A 166 -13.97 8.49 10.75
CA PRO A 166 -14.60 7.44 9.96
C PRO A 166 -13.74 7.00 8.78
N SER A 167 -13.47 5.69 8.67
CA SER A 167 -12.48 5.15 7.74
C SER A 167 -12.81 5.39 6.27
N LEU A 168 -14.07 5.19 5.87
CA LEU A 168 -14.47 5.29 4.47
C LEU A 168 -14.31 6.71 3.89
N PRO A 169 -14.84 7.78 4.51
CA PRO A 169 -14.61 9.15 4.02
C PRO A 169 -13.14 9.56 4.09
N ALA A 170 -12.41 9.04 5.09
CA ALA A 170 -10.98 9.30 5.22
C ALA A 170 -10.19 8.74 4.04
N THR A 171 -10.45 7.48 3.70
CA THR A 171 -9.80 6.79 2.59
C THR A 171 -10.19 7.42 1.25
N ALA A 172 -11.49 7.76 1.05
CA ALA A 172 -11.94 8.46 -0.14
C ALA A 172 -11.21 9.78 -0.38
N ALA A 173 -11.03 10.58 0.69
CA ALA A 173 -10.29 11.83 0.62
C ALA A 173 -8.80 11.61 0.29
N SER A 174 -8.16 10.61 0.88
CA SER A 174 -6.75 10.28 0.59
C SER A 174 -6.56 9.87 -0.86
N PHE A 175 -7.44 9.02 -1.41
CA PHE A 175 -7.40 8.63 -2.83
C PHE A 175 -7.61 9.83 -3.76
N ALA A 176 -8.61 10.67 -3.49
CA ALA A 176 -8.91 11.85 -4.30
C ALA A 176 -7.74 12.87 -4.30
N LEU A 177 -7.09 13.07 -3.15
CA LEU A 177 -5.95 13.98 -3.04
C LEU A 177 -4.64 13.38 -3.58
N SER A 178 -4.47 12.05 -3.53
CA SER A 178 -3.30 11.38 -4.10
C SER A 178 -3.30 11.39 -5.63
N LEU A 179 -4.47 11.46 -6.26
CA LEU A 179 -4.58 11.47 -7.72
C LEU A 179 -3.83 12.64 -8.38
N PRO A 180 -4.06 13.91 -8.02
CA PRO A 180 -3.32 15.02 -8.62
C PRO A 180 -1.82 15.00 -8.26
N LEU A 181 -1.47 14.54 -7.05
CA LEU A 181 -0.07 14.42 -6.65
C LEU A 181 0.68 13.39 -7.49
N CYS A 182 0.11 12.20 -7.66
CA CYS A 182 0.69 11.16 -8.51
C CYS A 182 0.68 11.58 -9.99
N ALA A 183 -0.36 12.27 -10.46
CA ALA A 183 -0.42 12.77 -11.82
C ALA A 183 0.72 13.77 -12.10
N ALA A 184 1.02 14.67 -11.18
CA ALA A 184 2.16 15.57 -11.29
C ALA A 184 3.49 14.80 -11.38
N VAL A 185 3.71 13.81 -10.50
CA VAL A 185 4.94 13.00 -10.52
C VAL A 185 5.07 12.22 -11.84
N VAL A 186 4.00 11.62 -12.32
CA VAL A 186 3.99 10.88 -13.60
C VAL A 186 4.26 11.81 -14.77
N TRP A 187 3.64 12.99 -14.79
CA TRP A 187 3.86 14.00 -15.82
C TRP A 187 5.33 14.42 -15.91
N PHE A 188 5.94 14.79 -14.77
CA PHE A 188 7.35 15.17 -14.74
C PHE A 188 8.30 14.03 -15.12
N SER A 189 7.96 12.78 -14.75
CA SER A 189 8.79 11.63 -15.12
C SER A 189 8.72 11.31 -16.62
N THR A 190 7.57 11.53 -17.28
CA THR A 190 7.40 11.29 -18.72
C THR A 190 7.93 12.44 -19.59
N SER A 191 7.99 13.67 -19.07
CA SER A 191 8.55 14.82 -19.80
C SER A 191 10.08 14.92 -19.68
N ALA A 192 10.70 14.13 -18.83
CA ALA A 192 12.16 14.09 -18.64
C ALA A 192 12.85 12.95 -19.43
N THR A 193 12.09 12.11 -20.12
CA THR A 193 12.57 11.04 -21.02
C THR A 193 12.34 11.40 -22.47
#